data_42debbf9627f142d32af6381ba1d56e5
#
_entry.id   42debbf9627f142d32af6381ba1d56e5
#
_cell.length_a   1.000
_cell.length_b   1.000
_cell.length_c   1.000
_cell.angle_alpha   90.00
_cell.angle_beta   90.00
_cell.angle_gamma   90.00
#
_symmetry.space_group_name_H-M   'P 1'
#
loop_
_entity.id
_entity.type
_entity.pdbx_description
1 polymer ?
#
loop_
_entity_poly.entity_id
_entity_poly.type
_entity_poly.pdbx_seq_one_letter_code
_entity_poly.pdbx_strand_id
1 'polypeptide(L)'
;MAAITSEGLTKRYGHGVVPIRRTASVLALDSLDLEVREGEIFGFLGPNGAGKSTTIRLLLGYLHPSAGRATVLGLDTVRQSVEIRRRAGYLPGGIALYDSLTGRELLAYLADLYGRPAPRRAELCERLELGQRTLDRRVRDYSRGMRQKIGIVQALQHDPELAVLDEPTEGLDPLMQRAFYVLLDDLRAAGRTIFFSSHVLSEVERVCDRVAIIRRGRLVALEDVAALLARRRRRVELRLTGEVPALAGVPGISGIEVRDGLVTCHLEGDVAPFLRAIADATVTDLLIEPAHLEEAFLEYYADELAS
;
A
#
# COMPACT_ATOMS: atom_id res chain seq x y z
N MET A 1 -19.48 6.65 4.49
CA MET A 1 -19.12 8.01 4.03
C MET A 1 -17.71 7.96 3.43
N ALA A 2 -17.25 9.03 2.76
CA ALA A 2 -15.90 9.07 2.22
C ALA A 2 -14.95 9.76 3.23
N ALA A 3 -13.85 9.09 3.56
CA ALA A 3 -12.79 9.66 4.39
C ALA A 3 -11.88 10.61 3.61
N ILE A 4 -11.67 10.31 2.32
CA ILE A 4 -10.90 11.17 1.41
C ILE A 4 -11.66 11.30 0.10
N THR A 5 -11.75 12.51 -0.44
CA THR A 5 -12.21 12.75 -1.81
C THR A 5 -11.27 13.72 -2.51
N SER A 6 -11.04 13.52 -3.81
CA SER A 6 -10.39 14.51 -4.67
C SER A 6 -11.08 14.62 -6.02
N GLU A 7 -11.12 15.82 -6.57
CA GLU A 7 -11.73 16.14 -7.85
C GLU A 7 -10.75 16.97 -8.67
N GLY A 8 -10.30 16.42 -9.79
CA GLY A 8 -9.34 17.03 -10.69
C GLY A 8 -8.05 17.50 -10.02
N LEU A 9 -7.64 16.81 -8.92
CA LEU A 9 -6.51 17.25 -8.10
C LEU A 9 -5.22 17.24 -8.91
N THR A 10 -4.63 18.41 -9.09
CA THR A 10 -3.48 18.60 -9.97
C THR A 10 -2.35 19.31 -9.23
N LYS A 11 -1.12 18.85 -9.43
CA LYS A 11 0.08 19.52 -8.92
C LYS A 11 1.13 19.67 -10.01
N ARG A 12 1.44 20.91 -10.29
CA ARG A 12 2.54 21.29 -11.16
C ARG A 12 3.62 21.98 -10.32
N TYR A 13 4.82 21.42 -10.34
CA TYR A 13 6.00 22.12 -9.81
C TYR A 13 6.56 23.00 -10.93
N GLY A 14 6.58 24.28 -10.74
CA GLY A 14 7.08 25.24 -11.71
C GLY A 14 7.68 26.42 -10.99
N HIS A 15 8.59 26.98 -11.61
CA HIS A 15 9.41 28.18 -11.48
C HIS A 15 9.20 29.03 -10.23
N GLY A 16 10.25 29.17 -9.44
CA GLY A 16 10.49 30.38 -8.65
C GLY A 16 10.60 31.58 -9.59
N VAL A 17 10.17 32.74 -9.10
CA VAL A 17 10.15 34.05 -9.78
C VAL A 17 11.59 34.59 -10.02
N VAL A 18 12.49 33.79 -10.59
CA VAL A 18 13.81 34.24 -11.01
C VAL A 18 13.91 34.05 -12.51
N PRO A 19 13.96 35.14 -13.31
CA PRO A 19 13.82 35.09 -14.78
C PRO A 19 15.03 34.53 -15.54
N ILE A 20 16.02 33.90 -14.86
CA ILE A 20 17.31 33.62 -15.48
C ILE A 20 17.50 32.20 -16.01
N ARG A 21 16.63 31.22 -15.65
CA ARG A 21 16.58 29.89 -16.31
C ARG A 21 15.17 29.33 -16.33
N ARG A 22 14.63 29.08 -17.54
CA ARG A 22 13.44 28.30 -17.77
C ARG A 22 13.73 26.83 -17.39
N THR A 23 13.54 26.45 -16.14
CA THR A 23 13.47 25.03 -15.77
C THR A 23 12.11 24.51 -16.21
N ALA A 24 12.07 23.37 -16.87
CA ALA A 24 10.81 22.76 -17.31
C ALA A 24 9.87 22.53 -16.13
N SER A 25 8.60 22.90 -16.26
CA SER A 25 7.61 22.61 -15.22
C SER A 25 7.37 21.10 -15.18
N VAL A 26 7.39 20.53 -13.97
CA VAL A 26 7.11 19.10 -13.76
C VAL A 26 5.65 18.96 -13.31
N LEU A 27 4.85 18.25 -14.12
CA LEU A 27 3.50 17.84 -13.74
C LEU A 27 3.61 16.57 -12.89
N ALA A 28 3.50 16.73 -11.59
CA ALA A 28 3.66 15.63 -10.63
C ALA A 28 2.35 14.90 -10.34
N LEU A 29 1.21 15.57 -10.54
CA LEU A 29 -0.13 15.01 -10.43
C LEU A 29 -1.03 15.68 -11.45
N ASP A 30 -1.79 14.89 -12.19
CA ASP A 30 -2.63 15.34 -13.30
C ASP A 30 -4.06 14.84 -13.14
N SER A 31 -4.93 15.74 -12.70
CA SER A 31 -6.38 15.52 -12.57
C SER A 31 -6.76 14.23 -11.82
N LEU A 32 -6.20 14.04 -10.63
CA LEU A 32 -6.53 12.86 -9.82
C LEU A 32 -7.92 12.99 -9.21
N ASP A 33 -8.82 12.08 -9.60
CA ASP A 33 -10.11 11.83 -8.97
C ASP A 33 -9.99 10.58 -8.09
N LEU A 34 -10.26 10.71 -6.78
CA LEU A 34 -10.08 9.65 -5.83
C LEU A 34 -11.17 9.68 -4.76
N GLU A 35 -11.63 8.51 -4.38
CA GLU A 35 -12.53 8.32 -3.23
C GLU A 35 -12.03 7.17 -2.35
N VAL A 36 -11.76 7.48 -1.08
CA VAL A 36 -11.43 6.51 -0.02
C VAL A 36 -12.59 6.47 0.97
N ARG A 37 -13.10 5.27 1.25
CA ARG A 37 -14.22 5.06 2.16
C ARG A 37 -13.75 5.05 3.62
N GLU A 38 -14.65 5.43 4.53
CA GLU A 38 -14.35 5.28 5.97
C GLU A 38 -14.23 3.79 6.35
N GLY A 39 -13.25 3.48 7.19
CA GLY A 39 -13.04 2.14 7.73
C GLY A 39 -12.40 1.13 6.78
N GLU A 40 -11.90 1.56 5.60
CA GLU A 40 -11.16 0.67 4.71
C GLU A 40 -9.63 0.84 4.84
N ILE A 41 -8.89 -0.19 4.47
CA ILE A 41 -7.46 -0.10 4.15
C ILE A 41 -7.36 0.13 2.64
N PHE A 42 -7.01 1.34 2.27
CA PHE A 42 -6.91 1.77 0.89
C PHE A 42 -5.46 1.79 0.42
N GLY A 43 -5.14 0.97 -0.58
CA GLY A 43 -3.83 0.89 -1.22
C GLY A 43 -3.63 1.99 -2.27
N PHE A 44 -2.49 2.66 -2.23
CA PHE A 44 -2.09 3.63 -3.25
C PHE A 44 -0.77 3.19 -3.88
N LEU A 45 -0.87 2.45 -4.98
CA LEU A 45 0.21 1.70 -5.59
C LEU A 45 0.80 2.43 -6.78
N GLY A 46 2.11 2.39 -6.91
CA GLY A 46 2.80 2.93 -8.09
C GLY A 46 4.31 2.97 -7.92
N PRO A 47 5.06 3.06 -9.02
CA PRO A 47 6.51 3.13 -8.98
C PRO A 47 7.01 4.42 -8.31
N ASN A 48 8.31 4.46 -8.03
CA ASN A 48 8.94 5.68 -7.54
C ASN A 48 8.80 6.80 -8.56
N GLY A 49 8.43 8.01 -8.09
CA GLY A 49 8.15 9.16 -8.96
C GLY A 49 6.75 9.17 -9.58
N ALA A 50 5.88 8.19 -9.31
CA ALA A 50 4.50 8.16 -9.83
C ALA A 50 3.59 9.28 -9.31
N GLY A 51 3.98 9.98 -8.23
CA GLY A 51 3.17 11.04 -7.61
C GLY A 51 2.64 10.71 -6.21
N LYS A 52 2.93 9.52 -5.65
CA LYS A 52 2.40 9.05 -4.35
C LYS A 52 2.61 10.06 -3.22
N SER A 53 3.86 10.39 -2.89
CA SER A 53 4.17 11.33 -1.81
C SER A 53 3.67 12.75 -2.10
N THR A 54 3.56 13.15 -3.38
CA THR A 54 2.93 14.43 -3.76
C THR A 54 1.45 14.43 -3.41
N THR A 55 0.74 13.36 -3.73
CA THR A 55 -0.68 13.18 -3.38
C THR A 55 -0.87 13.24 -1.87
N ILE A 56 -0.11 12.47 -1.11
CA ILE A 56 -0.15 12.47 0.36
C ILE A 56 0.06 13.87 0.93
N ARG A 57 1.06 14.62 0.44
CA ARG A 57 1.33 15.98 0.91
C ARG A 57 0.21 16.96 0.57
N LEU A 58 -0.49 16.78 -0.55
CA LEU A 58 -1.68 17.57 -0.91
C LEU A 58 -2.85 17.24 0.01
N LEU A 59 -3.12 15.96 0.28
CA LEU A 59 -4.19 15.50 1.16
C LEU A 59 -4.01 15.98 2.61
N LEU A 60 -2.77 16.01 3.09
CA LEU A 60 -2.45 16.51 4.44
C LEU A 60 -2.25 18.04 4.51
N GLY A 61 -2.40 18.75 3.37
CA GLY A 61 -2.26 20.20 3.30
C GLY A 61 -0.83 20.70 3.55
N TYR A 62 0.19 19.86 3.30
CA TYR A 62 1.60 20.29 3.26
C TYR A 62 1.95 20.96 1.93
N LEU A 63 1.17 20.70 0.89
CA LEU A 63 1.26 21.32 -0.42
C LEU A 63 -0.12 21.87 -0.83
N HIS A 64 -0.11 22.97 -1.57
CA HIS A 64 -1.32 23.48 -2.21
C HIS A 64 -1.45 22.90 -3.64
N PRO A 65 -2.65 22.51 -4.08
CA PRO A 65 -2.89 22.08 -5.43
C PRO A 65 -2.68 23.23 -6.42
N SER A 66 -2.31 22.91 -7.65
CA SER A 66 -2.27 23.86 -8.77
C SER A 66 -3.65 24.03 -9.42
N ALA A 67 -4.48 22.97 -9.36
CA ALA A 67 -5.89 22.97 -9.77
C ALA A 67 -6.62 21.82 -9.05
N GLY A 68 -7.95 21.82 -9.10
CA GLY A 68 -8.79 20.84 -8.44
C GLY A 68 -8.91 21.09 -6.93
N ARG A 69 -9.53 20.14 -6.23
CA ARG A 69 -9.76 20.21 -4.78
C ARG A 69 -9.69 18.83 -4.15
N ALA A 70 -9.51 18.79 -2.84
CA ALA A 70 -9.61 17.56 -2.06
C ALA A 70 -10.19 17.87 -0.67
N THR A 71 -10.88 16.86 -0.11
CA THR A 71 -11.31 16.87 1.27
C THR A 71 -10.81 15.61 1.99
N VAL A 72 -10.51 15.76 3.27
CA VAL A 72 -10.10 14.68 4.18
C VAL A 72 -10.91 14.76 5.43
N LEU A 73 -11.59 13.68 5.81
CA LEU A 73 -12.54 13.64 6.95
C LEU A 73 -13.59 14.76 6.88
N GLY A 74 -14.05 15.08 5.66
CA GLY A 74 -15.00 16.17 5.40
C GLY A 74 -14.40 17.58 5.43
N LEU A 75 -13.10 17.74 5.66
CA LEU A 75 -12.41 19.01 5.79
C LEU A 75 -11.63 19.36 4.52
N ASP A 76 -11.67 20.62 4.09
CA ASP A 76 -10.92 21.13 2.92
C ASP A 76 -9.41 21.13 3.19
N THR A 77 -8.63 20.50 2.31
CA THR A 77 -7.19 20.30 2.50
C THR A 77 -6.36 21.59 2.51
N VAL A 78 -6.87 22.68 1.94
CA VAL A 78 -6.21 23.98 1.91
C VAL A 78 -6.61 24.83 3.11
N ARG A 79 -7.92 24.92 3.37
CA ARG A 79 -8.47 25.85 4.39
C ARG A 79 -8.39 25.28 5.80
N GLN A 80 -8.45 23.96 5.96
CA GLN A 80 -8.58 23.28 7.26
C GLN A 80 -7.45 22.26 7.51
N SER A 81 -6.29 22.48 6.89
CA SER A 81 -5.16 21.54 6.93
C SER A 81 -4.64 21.24 8.33
N VAL A 82 -4.70 22.19 9.26
CA VAL A 82 -4.29 21.98 10.65
C VAL A 82 -5.22 21.00 11.35
N GLU A 83 -6.53 21.14 11.15
CA GLU A 83 -7.51 20.25 11.75
C GLU A 83 -7.43 18.83 11.16
N ILE A 84 -7.21 18.72 9.86
CA ILE A 84 -6.92 17.42 9.21
C ILE A 84 -5.74 16.74 9.92
N ARG A 85 -4.62 17.43 10.06
CA ARG A 85 -3.41 16.86 10.69
C ARG A 85 -3.59 16.52 12.17
N ARG A 86 -4.49 17.19 12.88
CA ARG A 86 -4.85 16.82 14.26
C ARG A 86 -5.62 15.51 14.36
N ARG A 87 -6.40 15.15 13.32
CA ARG A 87 -7.22 13.95 13.26
C ARG A 87 -6.54 12.79 12.53
N ALA A 88 -5.49 13.09 11.75
CA ALA A 88 -4.73 12.12 10.98
C ALA A 88 -3.41 11.77 11.66
N GLY A 89 -3.01 10.50 11.53
CA GLY A 89 -1.66 10.04 11.80
C GLY A 89 -0.87 9.98 10.50
N TYR A 90 0.38 10.43 10.51
CA TYR A 90 1.20 10.45 9.30
C TYR A 90 2.57 9.81 9.52
N LEU A 91 2.89 8.81 8.71
CA LEU A 91 4.20 8.21 8.57
C LEU A 91 4.75 8.58 7.19
N PRO A 92 5.76 9.44 7.08
CA PRO A 92 6.39 9.77 5.80
C PRO A 92 7.33 8.66 5.32
N GLY A 93 7.45 8.43 4.00
CA GLY A 93 8.37 7.46 3.40
C GLY A 93 9.86 7.76 3.62
N GLY A 94 10.21 8.95 4.04
CA GLY A 94 11.55 9.33 4.48
C GLY A 94 11.49 9.90 5.90
N ILE A 95 11.76 9.06 6.91
CA ILE A 95 11.59 9.45 8.31
C ILE A 95 12.78 10.32 8.78
N ALA A 96 12.52 11.59 9.00
CA ALA A 96 13.43 12.51 9.70
C ALA A 96 12.99 12.63 11.15
N LEU A 97 13.80 12.13 12.07
CA LEU A 97 13.56 12.15 13.51
C LEU A 97 14.57 13.06 14.22
N TYR A 98 14.24 13.47 15.44
CA TYR A 98 15.16 14.28 16.27
C TYR A 98 16.24 13.38 16.87
N ASP A 99 17.40 13.34 16.25
CA ASP A 99 18.52 12.45 16.58
C ASP A 99 19.08 12.62 18.01
N SER A 100 18.92 13.80 18.60
CA SER A 100 19.37 14.12 19.96
C SER A 100 18.49 13.58 21.07
N LEU A 101 17.21 13.29 20.76
CA LEU A 101 16.25 12.77 21.73
C LEU A 101 16.40 11.26 21.88
N THR A 102 16.02 10.74 23.04
CA THR A 102 15.74 9.30 23.21
C THR A 102 14.40 8.96 22.53
N GLY A 103 14.16 7.67 22.24
CA GLY A 103 12.88 7.25 21.67
C GLY A 103 11.69 7.65 22.56
N ARG A 104 11.86 7.54 23.89
CA ARG A 104 10.84 7.93 24.85
C ARG A 104 10.55 9.43 24.82
N GLU A 105 11.60 10.25 24.84
CA GLU A 105 11.47 11.72 24.76
C GLU A 105 10.83 12.13 23.42
N LEU A 106 11.22 11.50 22.31
CA LEU A 106 10.63 11.74 21.00
C LEU A 106 9.13 11.49 20.97
N LEU A 107 8.70 10.30 21.46
CA LEU A 107 7.28 9.96 21.48
C LEU A 107 6.47 10.86 22.41
N ALA A 108 7.03 11.26 23.54
CA ALA A 108 6.40 12.22 24.46
C ALA A 108 6.27 13.60 23.79
N TYR A 109 7.36 14.13 23.25
CA TYR A 109 7.39 15.42 22.58
C TYR A 109 6.37 15.51 21.43
N LEU A 110 6.29 14.46 20.59
CA LEU A 110 5.33 14.43 19.48
C LEU A 110 3.89 14.35 19.96
N ALA A 111 3.59 13.62 21.04
CA ALA A 111 2.25 13.60 21.62
C ALA A 111 1.85 14.98 22.20
N ASP A 112 2.77 15.67 22.85
CA ASP A 112 2.55 17.01 23.36
C ASP A 112 2.26 18.01 22.22
N LEU A 113 2.93 17.88 21.07
CA LEU A 113 2.64 18.68 19.88
C LEU A 113 1.24 18.43 19.30
N TYR A 114 0.73 17.20 19.37
CA TYR A 114 -0.65 16.90 18.99
C TYR A 114 -1.66 17.48 20.00
N GLY A 115 -1.25 17.76 21.24
CA GLY A 115 -2.11 18.19 22.34
C GLY A 115 -3.18 17.15 22.70
N ARG A 116 -2.90 15.87 22.46
CA ARG A 116 -3.80 14.73 22.71
C ARG A 116 -3.07 13.63 23.47
N PRO A 117 -3.81 12.86 24.30
CA PRO A 117 -3.27 11.63 24.89
C PRO A 117 -2.73 10.68 23.82
N ALA A 118 -1.80 9.83 24.22
CA ALA A 118 -1.27 8.76 23.38
C ALA A 118 -1.70 7.38 23.93
N PRO A 119 -3.01 7.04 23.84
CA PRO A 119 -3.56 5.86 24.51
C PRO A 119 -2.98 4.55 23.98
N ARG A 120 -2.54 4.54 22.71
CA ARG A 120 -2.02 3.33 22.07
C ARG A 120 -0.50 3.17 22.17
N ARG A 121 0.23 4.13 22.75
CA ARG A 121 1.70 4.12 22.79
C ARG A 121 2.27 2.83 23.37
N ALA A 122 1.78 2.41 24.54
CA ALA A 122 2.30 1.23 25.22
C ALA A 122 2.09 -0.05 24.40
N GLU A 123 0.88 -0.26 23.91
CA GLU A 123 0.50 -1.37 23.03
C GLU A 123 1.36 -1.40 21.76
N LEU A 124 1.50 -0.26 21.08
CA LEU A 124 2.28 -0.16 19.84
C LEU A 124 3.76 -0.44 20.05
N CYS A 125 4.33 0.06 21.16
CA CYS A 125 5.73 -0.24 21.51
C CYS A 125 5.94 -1.73 21.78
N GLU A 126 5.00 -2.39 22.45
CA GLU A 126 5.06 -3.83 22.72
C GLU A 126 4.96 -4.63 21.42
N ARG A 127 3.96 -4.38 20.58
CA ARG A 127 3.75 -5.07 19.29
C ARG A 127 4.91 -4.91 18.31
N LEU A 128 5.58 -3.76 18.33
CA LEU A 128 6.73 -3.46 17.46
C LEU A 128 8.09 -3.75 18.14
N GLU A 129 8.08 -4.43 19.29
CA GLU A 129 9.30 -4.83 20.03
C GLU A 129 10.21 -3.64 20.38
N LEU A 130 9.62 -2.47 20.67
CA LEU A 130 10.34 -1.32 21.19
C LEU A 130 10.36 -1.34 22.73
N GLY A 131 11.16 -2.25 23.29
CA GLY A 131 11.30 -2.39 24.72
C GLY A 131 11.95 -1.19 25.41
N GLN A 132 11.88 -1.12 26.75
CA GLN A 132 12.38 0.00 27.56
C GLN A 132 13.83 0.38 27.22
N ARG A 133 14.73 -0.63 27.13
CA ARG A 133 16.15 -0.39 26.78
C ARG A 133 16.32 0.29 25.42
N THR A 134 15.46 -0.03 24.45
CA THR A 134 15.46 0.59 23.12
C THR A 134 14.98 2.03 23.23
N LEU A 135 13.88 2.27 23.94
CA LEU A 135 13.29 3.58 24.11
C LEU A 135 14.20 4.57 24.86
N ASP A 136 15.09 4.06 25.74
CA ASP A 136 16.03 4.88 26.49
C ASP A 136 17.33 5.23 25.72
N ARG A 137 17.53 4.64 24.52
CA ARG A 137 18.62 5.00 23.61
C ARG A 137 18.28 6.25 22.80
N ARG A 138 19.30 6.99 22.38
CA ARG A 138 19.12 8.12 21.47
C ARG A 138 18.75 7.66 20.07
N VAL A 139 17.88 8.41 19.40
CA VAL A 139 17.38 8.11 18.05
C VAL A 139 18.51 8.02 17.02
N ARG A 140 19.60 8.79 17.17
CA ARG A 140 20.80 8.69 16.30
C ARG A 140 21.42 7.29 16.30
N ASP A 141 21.25 6.53 17.39
CA ASP A 141 21.82 5.19 17.57
C ASP A 141 20.85 4.08 17.11
N TYR A 142 19.71 4.45 16.51
CA TYR A 142 18.71 3.52 15.99
C TYR A 142 19.11 3.00 14.61
N SER A 143 18.92 1.69 14.38
CA SER A 143 18.95 1.11 13.05
C SER A 143 17.81 1.66 12.18
N ARG A 144 17.87 1.43 10.86
CA ARG A 144 16.79 1.81 9.94
C ARG A 144 15.44 1.22 10.38
N GLY A 145 15.40 -0.08 10.72
CA GLY A 145 14.19 -0.74 11.21
C GLY A 145 13.68 -0.17 12.53
N MET A 146 14.57 0.20 13.48
CA MET A 146 14.15 0.85 14.73
C MET A 146 13.58 2.25 14.48
N ARG A 147 14.14 3.01 13.54
CA ARG A 147 13.60 4.31 13.11
C ARG A 147 12.21 4.14 12.47
N GLN A 148 12.02 3.09 11.68
CA GLN A 148 10.74 2.78 11.08
C GLN A 148 9.69 2.44 12.15
N LYS A 149 10.04 1.53 13.08
CA LYS A 149 9.15 1.13 14.18
C LYS A 149 8.69 2.33 15.02
N ILE A 150 9.61 3.19 15.43
CA ILE A 150 9.25 4.38 16.23
C ILE A 150 8.46 5.41 15.41
N GLY A 151 8.70 5.49 14.08
CA GLY A 151 7.90 6.27 13.14
C GLY A 151 6.45 5.78 13.05
N ILE A 152 6.24 4.45 13.05
CA ILE A 152 4.89 3.87 13.10
C ILE A 152 4.22 4.22 14.44
N VAL A 153 4.92 4.06 15.57
CA VAL A 153 4.36 4.41 16.88
C VAL A 153 3.94 5.87 16.92
N GLN A 154 4.80 6.81 16.48
CA GLN A 154 4.47 8.23 16.49
C GLN A 154 3.25 8.57 15.63
N ALA A 155 3.09 7.90 14.49
CA ALA A 155 1.96 8.12 13.60
C ALA A 155 0.64 7.62 14.19
N LEU A 156 0.65 6.57 15.02
CA LEU A 156 -0.54 5.86 15.48
C LEU A 156 -0.82 6.02 16.99
N GLN A 157 0.11 6.54 17.81
CA GLN A 157 0.00 6.56 19.27
C GLN A 157 -1.21 7.34 19.81
N HIS A 158 -1.71 8.34 19.07
CA HIS A 158 -2.84 9.20 19.44
C HIS A 158 -4.19 8.69 18.93
N ASP A 159 -4.23 7.45 18.40
CA ASP A 159 -5.40 6.76 17.86
C ASP A 159 -6.14 7.57 16.78
N PRO A 160 -5.49 7.89 15.64
CA PRO A 160 -6.05 8.74 14.61
C PRO A 160 -7.26 8.12 13.92
N GLU A 161 -8.19 8.97 13.43
CA GLU A 161 -9.32 8.55 12.60
C GLU A 161 -8.88 8.09 11.22
N LEU A 162 -7.81 8.68 10.70
CA LEU A 162 -7.17 8.36 9.43
C LEU A 162 -5.66 8.16 9.64
N ALA A 163 -5.13 7.00 9.29
CA ALA A 163 -3.69 6.75 9.21
C ALA A 163 -3.22 6.88 7.76
N VAL A 164 -2.29 7.80 7.49
CA VAL A 164 -1.64 7.98 6.18
C VAL A 164 -0.22 7.47 6.29
N LEU A 165 0.07 6.37 5.61
CA LEU A 165 1.30 5.60 5.75
C LEU A 165 2.02 5.52 4.40
N ASP A 166 3.14 6.24 4.27
CA ASP A 166 3.94 6.29 3.04
C ASP A 166 5.10 5.29 3.15
N GLU A 167 5.06 4.18 2.41
CA GLU A 167 6.02 3.08 2.40
C GLU A 167 6.32 2.52 3.83
N PRO A 168 5.30 2.14 4.61
CA PRO A 168 5.45 1.89 6.05
C PRO A 168 6.28 0.66 6.41
N THR A 169 6.44 -0.29 5.51
CA THR A 169 7.14 -1.56 5.71
C THR A 169 8.62 -1.48 5.38
N GLU A 170 9.07 -0.36 4.80
CA GLU A 170 10.45 -0.17 4.38
C GLU A 170 11.41 -0.29 5.58
N GLY A 171 12.35 -1.25 5.49
CA GLY A 171 13.33 -1.51 6.56
C GLY A 171 12.83 -2.37 7.72
N LEU A 172 11.60 -2.85 7.69
CA LEU A 172 11.11 -3.89 8.61
C LEU A 172 11.52 -5.28 8.10
N ASP A 173 11.90 -6.15 9.03
CA ASP A 173 12.09 -7.56 8.73
C ASP A 173 10.73 -8.27 8.50
N PRO A 174 10.69 -9.48 7.89
CA PRO A 174 9.45 -10.15 7.56
C PRO A 174 8.53 -10.46 8.76
N LEU A 175 9.08 -10.67 9.97
CA LEU A 175 8.28 -10.92 11.16
C LEU A 175 7.60 -9.62 11.61
N MET A 176 8.33 -8.52 11.60
CA MET A 176 7.77 -7.20 11.92
C MET A 176 6.76 -6.72 10.89
N GLN A 177 6.96 -7.02 9.60
CA GLN A 177 5.95 -6.75 8.58
C GLN A 177 4.63 -7.47 8.88
N ARG A 178 4.70 -8.76 9.25
CA ARG A 178 3.50 -9.53 9.66
C ARG A 178 2.81 -8.92 10.88
N ALA A 179 3.57 -8.57 11.92
CA ALA A 179 3.02 -7.93 13.11
C ALA A 179 2.36 -6.59 12.78
N PHE A 180 2.96 -5.83 11.85
CA PHE A 180 2.42 -4.57 11.37
C PHE A 180 1.12 -4.76 10.58
N TYR A 181 1.02 -5.78 9.72
CA TYR A 181 -0.22 -6.07 9.00
C TYR A 181 -1.37 -6.44 9.94
N VAL A 182 -1.11 -7.24 10.97
CA VAL A 182 -2.10 -7.54 12.03
C VAL A 182 -2.54 -6.25 12.73
N LEU A 183 -1.61 -5.33 12.99
CA LEU A 183 -1.94 -4.02 13.57
C LEU A 183 -2.87 -3.20 12.65
N LEU A 184 -2.66 -3.22 11.34
CA LEU A 184 -3.54 -2.54 10.38
C LEU A 184 -4.95 -3.16 10.38
N ASP A 185 -5.05 -4.48 10.42
CA ASP A 185 -6.34 -5.19 10.52
C ASP A 185 -7.09 -4.82 11.80
N ASP A 186 -6.40 -4.72 12.95
CA ASP A 186 -7.01 -4.30 14.21
C ASP A 186 -7.49 -2.84 14.16
N LEU A 187 -6.72 -1.95 13.52
CA LEU A 187 -7.13 -0.56 13.31
C LEU A 187 -8.39 -0.47 12.46
N ARG A 188 -8.43 -1.23 11.35
CA ARG A 188 -9.61 -1.31 10.48
C ARG A 188 -10.82 -1.86 11.24
N ALA A 189 -10.64 -2.94 11.99
CA ALA A 189 -11.71 -3.54 12.81
C ALA A 189 -12.25 -2.55 13.86
N ALA A 190 -11.41 -1.63 14.35
CA ALA A 190 -11.80 -0.52 15.23
C ALA A 190 -12.42 0.67 14.46
N GLY A 191 -12.69 0.54 13.15
CA GLY A 191 -13.32 1.56 12.31
C GLY A 191 -12.38 2.68 11.87
N ARG A 192 -11.05 2.50 11.99
CA ARG A 192 -10.07 3.47 11.49
C ARG A 192 -9.87 3.30 9.98
N THR A 193 -9.67 4.42 9.30
CA THR A 193 -9.33 4.42 7.87
C THR A 193 -7.82 4.45 7.70
N ILE A 194 -7.29 3.64 6.77
CA ILE A 194 -5.87 3.59 6.48
C ILE A 194 -5.63 3.90 4.99
N PHE A 195 -4.83 4.92 4.73
CA PHE A 195 -4.29 5.20 3.40
C PHE A 195 -2.85 4.68 3.35
N PHE A 196 -2.65 3.57 2.64
CA PHE A 196 -1.42 2.80 2.60
C PHE A 196 -0.74 2.97 1.24
N SER A 197 0.37 3.70 1.16
CA SER A 197 1.13 3.78 -0.08
C SER A 197 2.23 2.73 -0.13
N SER A 198 2.39 2.08 -1.28
CA SER A 198 3.46 1.13 -1.53
C SER A 198 3.84 1.09 -3.02
N HIS A 199 5.02 0.56 -3.30
CA HIS A 199 5.44 0.13 -4.63
C HIS A 199 5.49 -1.42 -4.73
N VAL A 200 5.16 -2.12 -3.64
CA VAL A 200 5.19 -3.59 -3.52
C VAL A 200 3.76 -4.14 -3.61
N LEU A 201 3.49 -4.88 -4.66
CA LEU A 201 2.17 -5.45 -4.95
C LEU A 201 1.68 -6.42 -3.89
N SER A 202 2.55 -7.33 -3.45
CA SER A 202 2.19 -8.35 -2.44
C SER A 202 1.79 -7.77 -1.08
N GLU A 203 2.26 -6.57 -0.74
CA GLU A 203 1.81 -5.85 0.46
C GLU A 203 0.36 -5.39 0.30
N VAL A 204 0.04 -4.80 -0.86
CA VAL A 204 -1.31 -4.32 -1.17
C VAL A 204 -2.29 -5.49 -1.22
N GLU A 205 -1.93 -6.59 -1.87
CA GLU A 205 -2.73 -7.83 -1.89
C GLU A 205 -3.09 -8.32 -0.49
N ARG A 206 -2.11 -8.21 0.42
CA ARG A 206 -2.24 -8.78 1.75
C ARG A 206 -3.15 -7.99 2.67
N VAL A 207 -3.15 -6.65 2.57
CA VAL A 207 -3.79 -5.80 3.60
C VAL A 207 -4.88 -4.88 3.08
N CYS A 208 -4.90 -4.55 1.78
CA CYS A 208 -5.80 -3.55 1.25
C CYS A 208 -7.14 -4.13 0.82
N ASP A 209 -8.22 -3.41 1.08
CA ASP A 209 -9.56 -3.73 0.59
C ASP A 209 -9.71 -3.28 -0.87
N ARG A 210 -9.22 -2.07 -1.18
CA ARG A 210 -9.21 -1.47 -2.51
C ARG A 210 -7.85 -0.87 -2.82
N VAL A 211 -7.55 -0.75 -4.10
CA VAL A 211 -6.28 -0.19 -4.58
C VAL A 211 -6.50 0.79 -5.72
N ALA A 212 -5.85 1.94 -5.62
CA ALA A 212 -5.64 2.85 -6.74
C ALA A 212 -4.22 2.67 -7.28
N ILE A 213 -4.10 2.47 -8.58
CA ILE A 213 -2.82 2.38 -9.28
C ILE A 213 -2.55 3.76 -9.91
N ILE A 214 -1.43 4.36 -9.49
CA ILE A 214 -0.99 5.66 -10.01
C ILE A 214 0.29 5.51 -10.85
N ARG A 215 0.33 6.21 -11.98
CA ARG A 215 1.48 6.24 -12.87
C ARG A 215 1.62 7.62 -13.52
N ARG A 216 2.84 8.20 -13.50
CA ARG A 216 3.12 9.53 -14.09
C ARG A 216 2.12 10.61 -13.66
N GLY A 217 1.69 10.56 -12.41
CA GLY A 217 0.75 11.52 -11.84
C GLY A 217 -0.72 11.30 -12.20
N ARG A 218 -1.08 10.22 -12.89
CA ARG A 218 -2.46 9.88 -13.28
C ARG A 218 -2.93 8.60 -12.61
N LEU A 219 -4.21 8.55 -12.30
CA LEU A 219 -4.89 7.32 -11.89
C LEU A 219 -5.04 6.42 -13.11
N VAL A 220 -4.52 5.20 -13.02
CA VAL A 220 -4.59 4.18 -14.08
C VAL A 220 -5.75 3.22 -13.82
N ALA A 221 -5.92 2.81 -12.56
CA ALA A 221 -6.99 1.91 -12.14
C ALA A 221 -7.40 2.19 -10.70
N LEU A 222 -8.66 1.89 -10.39
CA LEU A 222 -9.21 1.89 -9.04
C LEU A 222 -10.08 0.64 -8.89
N GLU A 223 -9.62 -0.31 -8.11
CA GLU A 223 -10.19 -1.65 -8.07
C GLU A 223 -10.35 -2.16 -6.62
N ASP A 224 -11.28 -3.08 -6.46
CA ASP A 224 -11.40 -3.91 -5.27
C ASP A 224 -10.41 -5.07 -5.37
N VAL A 225 -9.55 -5.24 -4.34
CA VAL A 225 -8.46 -6.23 -4.35
C VAL A 225 -9.02 -7.65 -4.45
N ALA A 226 -10.08 -7.96 -3.70
CA ALA A 226 -10.71 -9.28 -3.75
C ALA A 226 -11.32 -9.56 -5.12
N ALA A 227 -11.96 -8.56 -5.76
CA ALA A 227 -12.52 -8.68 -7.10
C ALA A 227 -11.42 -8.88 -8.16
N LEU A 228 -10.29 -8.17 -8.03
CA LEU A 228 -9.14 -8.36 -8.90
C LEU A 228 -8.58 -9.79 -8.81
N LEU A 229 -8.38 -10.29 -7.59
CA LEU A 229 -7.88 -11.65 -7.36
C LEU A 229 -8.86 -12.72 -7.84
N ALA A 230 -10.18 -12.51 -7.66
CA ALA A 230 -11.21 -13.46 -8.09
C ALA A 230 -11.33 -13.61 -9.61
N ARG A 231 -11.03 -12.57 -10.38
CA ARG A 231 -11.07 -12.58 -11.86
C ARG A 231 -9.84 -13.20 -12.51
N ARG A 232 -8.82 -13.58 -11.72
CA ARG A 232 -7.54 -14.00 -12.26
C ARG A 232 -7.41 -15.48 -12.43
N ARG A 233 -6.64 -15.80 -13.45
CA ARG A 233 -6.22 -17.16 -13.76
C ARG A 233 -5.13 -17.59 -12.80
N ARG A 234 -5.37 -18.69 -12.09
CA ARG A 234 -4.32 -19.32 -11.25
C ARG A 234 -3.38 -20.08 -12.17
N ARG A 235 -2.08 -19.96 -11.97
CA ARG A 235 -1.11 -20.77 -12.65
C ARG A 235 -1.06 -22.16 -12.01
N VAL A 236 -1.15 -23.18 -12.81
CA VAL A 236 -1.03 -24.57 -12.38
C VAL A 236 0.23 -25.16 -12.98
N GLU A 237 1.06 -25.75 -12.12
CA GLU A 237 2.20 -26.59 -12.51
C GLU A 237 1.93 -28.01 -12.00
N LEU A 238 1.84 -28.96 -12.91
CA LEU A 238 1.52 -30.35 -12.61
C LEU A 238 2.63 -31.24 -13.16
N ARG A 239 3.30 -31.97 -12.28
CA ARG A 239 4.28 -33.00 -12.67
C ARG A 239 3.66 -34.38 -12.63
N LEU A 240 3.81 -35.11 -13.72
CA LEU A 240 3.22 -36.43 -13.93
C LEU A 240 4.28 -37.44 -14.33
N THR A 241 4.04 -38.71 -13.96
CA THR A 241 4.69 -39.87 -14.56
C THR A 241 3.65 -40.64 -15.36
N GLY A 242 3.94 -40.89 -16.66
CA GLY A 242 3.01 -41.56 -17.57
C GLY A 242 2.30 -40.66 -18.55
N GLU A 243 1.10 -41.04 -18.97
CA GLU A 243 0.30 -40.24 -19.93
C GLU A 243 -0.25 -38.97 -19.31
N VAL A 244 -0.22 -37.88 -20.07
CA VAL A 244 -0.83 -36.61 -19.68
C VAL A 244 -2.35 -36.72 -19.84
N PRO A 245 -3.13 -36.45 -18.79
CA PRO A 245 -4.60 -36.52 -18.89
C PRO A 245 -5.14 -35.47 -19.87
N ALA A 246 -6.30 -35.76 -20.46
CA ALA A 246 -6.95 -34.85 -21.39
C ALA A 246 -7.51 -33.63 -20.65
N LEU A 247 -6.67 -32.59 -20.49
CA LEU A 247 -7.07 -31.32 -19.88
C LEU A 247 -7.80 -30.39 -20.86
N ALA A 248 -7.68 -30.64 -22.15
CA ALA A 248 -8.38 -29.87 -23.17
C ALA A 248 -9.91 -30.05 -23.02
N GLY A 249 -10.62 -28.96 -22.84
CA GLY A 249 -12.10 -28.98 -22.62
C GLY A 249 -12.55 -29.08 -21.16
N VAL A 250 -11.63 -29.15 -20.20
CA VAL A 250 -11.97 -29.03 -18.78
C VAL A 250 -12.39 -27.58 -18.50
N PRO A 251 -13.59 -27.34 -17.92
CA PRO A 251 -14.04 -25.99 -17.63
C PRO A 251 -13.02 -25.18 -16.79
N GLY A 252 -12.72 -23.96 -17.22
CA GLY A 252 -11.78 -23.06 -16.55
C GLY A 252 -10.31 -23.30 -16.89
N ILE A 253 -9.94 -24.33 -17.68
CA ILE A 253 -8.56 -24.58 -18.08
C ILE A 253 -8.25 -23.93 -19.42
N SER A 254 -7.09 -23.26 -19.51
CA SER A 254 -6.57 -22.63 -20.72
C SER A 254 -5.04 -22.62 -20.74
N GLY A 255 -4.43 -22.37 -21.91
CA GLY A 255 -2.97 -22.20 -22.03
C GLY A 255 -2.16 -23.42 -21.61
N ILE A 256 -2.62 -24.62 -22.02
CA ILE A 256 -1.96 -25.89 -21.66
C ILE A 256 -0.64 -26.02 -22.43
N GLU A 257 0.47 -26.13 -21.72
CA GLU A 257 1.79 -26.48 -22.25
C GLU A 257 2.31 -27.75 -21.57
N VAL A 258 2.91 -28.62 -22.35
CA VAL A 258 3.49 -29.88 -21.85
C VAL A 258 4.97 -29.94 -22.25
N ARG A 259 5.86 -30.07 -21.26
CA ARG A 259 7.31 -30.21 -21.46
C ARG A 259 7.89 -31.19 -20.45
N ASP A 260 8.51 -32.24 -20.89
CA ASP A 260 9.27 -33.21 -20.07
C ASP A 260 8.51 -33.70 -18.81
N GLY A 261 7.21 -34.04 -18.94
CA GLY A 261 6.38 -34.48 -17.82
C GLY A 261 5.88 -33.38 -16.89
N LEU A 262 6.21 -32.12 -17.20
CA LEU A 262 5.64 -30.93 -16.57
C LEU A 262 4.50 -30.40 -17.46
N VAL A 263 3.32 -30.29 -16.89
CA VAL A 263 2.17 -29.64 -17.51
C VAL A 263 1.97 -28.29 -16.82
N THR A 264 1.96 -27.23 -17.59
CA THR A 264 1.60 -25.89 -17.11
C THR A 264 0.29 -25.47 -17.76
N CYS A 265 -0.60 -24.85 -16.99
CA CYS A 265 -1.85 -24.31 -17.51
C CYS A 265 -2.36 -23.18 -16.63
N HIS A 266 -3.38 -22.50 -17.11
CA HIS A 266 -4.12 -21.49 -16.32
C HIS A 266 -5.46 -22.06 -15.90
N LEU A 267 -5.84 -21.84 -14.64
CA LEU A 267 -7.11 -22.24 -14.05
C LEU A 267 -7.90 -21.01 -13.61
N GLU A 268 -9.10 -20.88 -14.16
CA GLU A 268 -10.08 -19.85 -13.81
C GLU A 268 -11.31 -20.49 -13.16
N GLY A 269 -11.80 -19.93 -12.06
CA GLY A 269 -13.00 -20.41 -11.37
C GLY A 269 -12.75 -21.60 -10.43
N ASP A 270 -13.68 -22.58 -10.44
CA ASP A 270 -13.66 -23.74 -9.53
C ASP A 270 -12.53 -24.73 -9.89
N VAL A 271 -11.83 -25.20 -8.86
CA VAL A 271 -10.74 -26.17 -8.99
C VAL A 271 -11.26 -27.62 -9.17
N ALA A 272 -12.49 -27.92 -8.75
CA ALA A 272 -13.01 -29.28 -8.72
C ALA A 272 -13.04 -29.97 -10.10
N PRO A 273 -13.38 -29.32 -11.24
CA PRO A 273 -13.28 -29.95 -12.56
C PRO A 273 -11.85 -30.36 -12.91
N PHE A 274 -10.84 -29.51 -12.57
CA PHE A 274 -9.42 -29.82 -12.80
C PHE A 274 -8.98 -31.03 -11.97
N LEU A 275 -9.28 -31.03 -10.66
CA LEU A 275 -8.88 -32.15 -9.78
C LEU A 275 -9.51 -33.46 -10.24
N ARG A 276 -10.75 -33.47 -10.73
CA ARG A 276 -11.38 -34.66 -11.30
C ARG A 276 -10.70 -35.14 -12.58
N ALA A 277 -10.26 -34.23 -13.42
CA ALA A 277 -9.58 -34.57 -14.67
C ALA A 277 -8.21 -35.23 -14.45
N ILE A 278 -7.56 -34.95 -13.33
CA ILE A 278 -6.23 -35.53 -12.98
C ILE A 278 -6.30 -36.67 -11.97
N ALA A 279 -7.52 -37.07 -11.51
CA ALA A 279 -7.69 -38.02 -10.40
C ALA A 279 -7.06 -39.41 -10.67
N ASP A 280 -7.04 -39.86 -11.92
CA ASP A 280 -6.49 -41.17 -12.32
C ASP A 280 -5.01 -41.06 -12.78
N ALA A 281 -4.45 -39.87 -12.83
CA ALA A 281 -3.08 -39.65 -13.26
C ALA A 281 -2.08 -39.88 -12.09
N THR A 282 -0.89 -40.38 -12.40
CA THR A 282 0.18 -40.51 -11.40
C THR A 282 0.86 -39.15 -11.20
N VAL A 283 0.27 -38.33 -10.33
CA VAL A 283 0.78 -37.00 -9.98
C VAL A 283 1.95 -37.12 -9.01
N THR A 284 3.10 -36.56 -9.35
CA THR A 284 4.28 -36.51 -8.49
C THR A 284 4.42 -35.17 -7.75
N ASP A 285 3.90 -34.10 -8.36
CA ASP A 285 3.87 -32.75 -7.76
C ASP A 285 2.73 -31.93 -8.36
N LEU A 286 2.10 -31.10 -7.55
CA LEU A 286 1.02 -30.20 -7.97
C LEU A 286 1.17 -28.87 -7.24
N LEU A 287 1.41 -27.82 -8.00
CA LEU A 287 1.42 -26.45 -7.52
C LEU A 287 0.28 -25.68 -8.20
N ILE A 288 -0.60 -25.09 -7.40
CA ILE A 288 -1.60 -24.14 -7.86
C ILE A 288 -1.26 -22.82 -7.21
N GLU A 289 -0.61 -21.94 -7.96
CA GLU A 289 -0.26 -20.63 -7.48
C GLU A 289 -1.51 -19.76 -7.34
N PRO A 290 -1.66 -19.04 -6.21
CA PRO A 290 -2.69 -18.02 -6.10
C PRO A 290 -2.56 -17.01 -7.24
N ALA A 291 -3.66 -16.43 -7.65
CA ALA A 291 -3.61 -15.27 -8.55
C ALA A 291 -2.89 -14.12 -7.82
N HIS A 292 -1.93 -13.49 -8.47
CA HIS A 292 -1.20 -12.34 -7.93
C HIS A 292 -1.56 -11.05 -8.69
N LEU A 293 -1.56 -9.91 -7.99
CA LEU A 293 -1.79 -8.59 -8.62
C LEU A 293 -0.71 -8.23 -9.66
N GLU A 294 0.45 -8.90 -9.64
CA GLU A 294 1.55 -8.64 -10.58
C GLU A 294 1.13 -8.77 -12.05
N GLU A 295 0.32 -9.77 -12.37
CA GLU A 295 -0.19 -9.94 -13.74
C GLU A 295 -1.14 -8.82 -14.15
N ALA A 296 -2.04 -8.35 -13.21
CA ALA A 296 -2.89 -7.19 -13.45
C ALA A 296 -2.07 -5.93 -13.66
N PHE A 297 -1.06 -5.79 -12.83
CA PHE A 297 -0.19 -4.64 -12.87
C PHE A 297 0.55 -4.58 -14.22
N LEU A 298 1.05 -5.72 -14.72
CA LEU A 298 1.71 -5.81 -16.02
C LEU A 298 0.78 -5.47 -17.18
N GLU A 299 -0.51 -5.84 -17.13
CA GLU A 299 -1.50 -5.45 -18.15
C GLU A 299 -1.65 -3.91 -18.22
N TYR A 300 -1.72 -3.23 -17.08
CA TYR A 300 -1.75 -1.75 -17.03
C TYR A 300 -0.45 -1.09 -17.48
N TYR A 301 0.64 -1.86 -17.62
CA TYR A 301 1.93 -1.40 -18.12
C TYR A 301 2.25 -1.86 -19.54
N ALA A 302 1.57 -2.89 -20.07
CA ALA A 302 1.86 -3.52 -21.36
C ALA A 302 1.57 -2.59 -22.56
N ASP A 303 0.60 -1.68 -22.45
CA ASP A 303 0.24 -0.74 -23.51
C ASP A 303 1.39 0.20 -23.94
N GLU A 304 2.46 0.30 -23.17
CA GLU A 304 3.63 1.12 -23.49
C GLU A 304 4.86 0.32 -23.96
N LEU A 305 4.91 -0.98 -23.74
CA LEU A 305 5.98 -1.81 -24.33
C LEU A 305 5.74 -2.04 -25.83
N ALA A 306 4.55 -1.69 -26.31
CA ALA A 306 4.13 -1.80 -27.72
C ALA A 306 4.20 -0.47 -28.49
N SER A 307 4.56 0.65 -27.86
CA SER A 307 4.70 1.98 -28.47
C SER A 307 6.14 2.49 -28.37
#